data_8373ab401b19e932d948e765dbdf523f
#
_entry.id   8373ab401b19e932d948e765dbdf523f
#
_cell.length_a   1.000
_cell.length_b   1.000
_cell.length_c   1.000
_cell.angle_alpha   90.00
_cell.angle_beta   90.00
_cell.angle_gamma   90.00
#
_symmetry.space_group_name_H-M   'P 1'
#
loop_
_entity.id
_entity.type
_entity.pdbx_description
1 polymer ?
#
loop_
_entity_poly.entity_id
_entity_poly.type
_entity_poly.pdbx_seq_one_letter_code
_entity_poly.pdbx_strand_id
1 'polypeptide(L)'
;MPDPIAPPVAGLPADAVELVCRAVSGGDLEAALAQYEDGAVLQRWAQDPGGDGDTVAEALTALMDLRLPVSVQMRAVVLAGAVALVLSQRHIIGTGPDCEPVQLSGAGATVVRRQQGGGWRIAVDAWHLSGPGAGQAQC
;
A
#
# COMPACT_ATOMS: atom_id res chain seq x y z
N MET A 1 19.46 -19.11 19.84
CA MET A 1 18.10 -18.56 19.68
C MET A 1 18.01 -17.72 18.43
N PRO A 2 17.13 -18.07 17.52
CA PRO A 2 16.97 -17.23 16.34
C PRO A 2 16.38 -15.88 16.72
N ASP A 3 16.80 -14.84 16.04
CA ASP A 3 16.23 -13.52 16.20
C ASP A 3 14.77 -13.52 15.78
N PRO A 4 13.94 -12.61 16.34
CA PRO A 4 12.60 -12.42 15.83
C PRO A 4 12.65 -12.18 14.32
N ILE A 5 11.67 -12.71 13.62
CA ILE A 5 11.60 -12.51 12.18
C ILE A 5 11.38 -11.03 11.90
N ALA A 6 12.40 -10.38 11.35
CA ALA A 6 12.28 -8.98 10.95
C ALA A 6 11.37 -8.88 9.73
N PRO A 7 10.65 -7.75 9.53
CA PRO A 7 9.89 -7.54 8.31
C PRO A 7 10.80 -7.65 7.09
N PRO A 8 10.28 -8.19 5.98
CA PRO A 8 11.07 -8.29 4.75
C PRO A 8 11.52 -6.93 4.26
N VAL A 9 12.69 -6.88 3.64
CA VAL A 9 13.25 -5.66 3.05
C VAL A 9 13.10 -5.76 1.53
N ALA A 10 12.64 -4.68 0.92
CA ALA A 10 12.51 -4.62 -0.52
C ALA A 10 13.89 -4.52 -1.18
N GLY A 11 14.29 -5.57 -1.90
CA GLY A 11 15.57 -5.60 -2.63
C GLY A 11 15.51 -4.85 -3.95
N LEU A 12 14.31 -4.72 -4.52
CA LEU A 12 14.04 -3.99 -5.76
C LEU A 12 12.93 -2.98 -5.52
N PRO A 13 12.85 -1.91 -6.32
CA PRO A 13 11.79 -0.90 -6.12
C PRO A 13 10.38 -1.47 -6.08
N ALA A 14 10.04 -2.36 -7.01
CA ALA A 14 8.69 -2.94 -7.07
C ALA A 14 8.39 -3.83 -5.86
N ASP A 15 9.39 -4.40 -5.23
CA ASP A 15 9.19 -5.28 -4.08
C ASP A 15 8.53 -4.56 -2.92
N ALA A 16 8.81 -3.26 -2.74
CA ALA A 16 8.19 -2.48 -1.66
C ALA A 16 6.67 -2.46 -1.81
N VAL A 17 6.18 -2.25 -3.03
CA VAL A 17 4.74 -2.25 -3.31
C VAL A 17 4.13 -3.63 -3.07
N GLU A 18 4.79 -4.69 -3.55
CA GLU A 18 4.31 -6.05 -3.36
C GLU A 18 4.26 -6.43 -1.89
N LEU A 19 5.28 -6.07 -1.13
CA LEU A 19 5.33 -6.36 0.30
C LEU A 19 4.22 -5.64 1.07
N VAL A 20 3.93 -4.39 0.72
CA VAL A 20 2.82 -3.65 1.34
C VAL A 20 1.49 -4.33 1.01
N CYS A 21 1.24 -4.66 -0.25
CA CYS A 21 -0.02 -5.29 -0.63
C CYS A 21 -0.20 -6.65 0.05
N ARG A 22 0.88 -7.41 0.19
CA ARG A 22 0.86 -8.68 0.90
C ARG A 22 0.58 -8.49 2.39
N ALA A 23 1.21 -7.49 3.01
CA ALA A 23 1.02 -7.19 4.42
C ALA A 23 -0.41 -6.71 4.71
N VAL A 24 -0.97 -5.86 3.84
CA VAL A 24 -2.35 -5.41 3.96
C VAL A 24 -3.31 -6.59 3.84
N SER A 25 -3.06 -7.48 2.87
CA SER A 25 -3.88 -8.69 2.69
C SER A 25 -3.87 -9.58 3.92
N GLY A 26 -2.75 -9.65 4.62
CA GLY A 26 -2.60 -10.46 5.82
C GLY A 26 -2.90 -9.74 7.14
N GLY A 27 -3.22 -8.45 7.09
CA GLY A 27 -3.49 -7.68 8.29
C GLY A 27 -2.26 -7.42 9.15
N ASP A 28 -1.07 -7.41 8.56
CA ASP A 28 0.20 -7.23 9.27
C ASP A 28 0.67 -5.78 9.15
N LEU A 29 0.20 -4.95 10.08
CA LEU A 29 0.50 -3.52 10.06
C LEU A 29 2.00 -3.24 10.20
N GLU A 30 2.68 -3.98 11.07
CA GLU A 30 4.12 -3.78 11.29
C GLU A 30 4.91 -4.04 10.00
N ALA A 31 4.60 -5.12 9.30
CA ALA A 31 5.28 -5.44 8.06
C ALA A 31 5.00 -4.40 6.97
N ALA A 32 3.76 -3.88 6.92
CA ALA A 32 3.41 -2.83 5.96
C ALA A 32 4.17 -1.54 6.26
N LEU A 33 4.16 -1.10 7.52
CA LEU A 33 4.83 0.13 7.93
C LEU A 33 6.35 0.09 7.68
N ALA A 34 6.94 -1.09 7.79
CA ALA A 34 8.38 -1.26 7.56
C ALA A 34 8.78 -0.89 6.13
N GLN A 35 7.85 -0.85 5.20
CA GLN A 35 8.12 -0.51 3.80
C GLN A 35 8.10 0.98 3.52
N TYR A 36 7.75 1.81 4.51
CA TYR A 36 7.61 3.25 4.34
C TYR A 36 8.73 4.00 5.06
N GLU A 37 9.18 5.10 4.46
CA GLU A 37 10.09 6.05 5.13
C GLU A 37 9.35 6.78 6.23
N ASP A 38 10.09 7.31 7.20
CA ASP A 38 9.53 8.28 8.14
C ASP A 38 9.07 9.51 7.35
N GLY A 39 7.88 9.99 7.66
CA GLY A 39 7.31 11.12 6.93
C GLY A 39 6.71 10.78 5.58
N ALA A 40 6.59 9.51 5.24
CA ALA A 40 5.95 9.10 3.99
C ALA A 40 4.49 9.55 3.96
N VAL A 41 3.98 9.73 2.73
CA VAL A 41 2.60 10.14 2.49
C VAL A 41 1.87 9.02 1.74
N LEU A 42 0.65 8.72 2.19
CA LEU A 42 -0.20 7.73 1.54
C LEU A 42 -1.54 8.38 1.20
N GLN A 43 -1.94 8.29 -0.08
CA GLN A 43 -3.25 8.70 -0.55
C GLN A 43 -4.07 7.44 -0.86
N ARG A 44 -5.19 7.25 -0.17
CA ARG A 44 -6.04 6.08 -0.41
C ARG A 44 -6.97 6.26 -1.59
N TRP A 45 -7.67 7.38 -1.64
CA TRP A 45 -8.83 7.57 -2.51
C TRP A 45 -8.50 8.49 -3.68
N ALA A 46 -9.00 8.14 -4.87
CA ALA A 46 -8.81 8.94 -6.07
C ALA A 46 -9.39 10.35 -5.93
N GLN A 47 -10.43 10.48 -5.10
CA GLN A 47 -11.16 11.74 -4.93
C GLN A 47 -10.57 12.64 -3.86
N ASP A 48 -9.44 12.27 -3.30
CA ASP A 48 -8.83 13.00 -2.19
C ASP A 48 -7.41 13.43 -2.55
N PRO A 49 -7.26 14.43 -3.42
CA PRO A 49 -5.97 14.76 -4.03
C PRO A 49 -4.92 15.29 -3.06
N GLY A 50 -5.30 15.76 -1.90
CA GLY A 50 -4.35 16.25 -0.91
C GLY A 50 -4.02 15.23 0.17
N GLY A 51 -4.55 14.01 0.02
CA GLY A 51 -4.59 13.07 1.11
C GLY A 51 -5.71 13.43 2.07
N ASP A 52 -6.01 12.52 2.97
CA ASP A 52 -7.13 12.69 3.91
C ASP A 52 -6.69 13.16 5.28
N GLY A 53 -5.41 13.53 5.43
CA GLY A 53 -4.86 13.95 6.70
C GLY A 53 -4.48 12.81 7.64
N ASP A 54 -4.75 11.58 7.25
CA ASP A 54 -4.39 10.42 8.05
C ASP A 54 -2.89 10.15 7.99
N THR A 55 -2.37 9.56 9.07
CA THR A 55 -1.02 9.01 9.02
C THR A 55 -1.01 7.76 8.13
N VAL A 56 0.17 7.33 7.72
CA VAL A 56 0.31 6.09 6.96
C VAL A 56 -0.28 4.91 7.76
N ALA A 57 -0.02 4.86 9.06
CA ALA A 57 -0.56 3.78 9.91
C ALA A 57 -2.09 3.78 9.93
N GLU A 58 -2.71 4.94 10.04
CA GLU A 58 -4.18 5.06 10.04
C GLU A 58 -4.76 4.65 8.69
N ALA A 59 -4.13 5.08 7.60
CA ALA A 59 -4.59 4.74 6.26
C ALA A 59 -4.48 3.23 5.99
N LEU A 60 -3.36 2.62 6.37
CA LEU A 60 -3.17 1.19 6.21
C LEU A 60 -4.15 0.38 7.07
N THR A 61 -4.38 0.83 8.30
CA THR A 61 -5.34 0.18 9.19
C THR A 61 -6.74 0.19 8.58
N ALA A 62 -7.15 1.31 8.00
CA ALA A 62 -8.45 1.40 7.35
C ALA A 62 -8.56 0.44 6.15
N LEU A 63 -7.49 0.27 5.38
CA LEU A 63 -7.48 -0.71 4.30
C LEU A 63 -7.56 -2.14 4.84
N MET A 64 -6.84 -2.45 5.90
CA MET A 64 -6.87 -3.77 6.54
C MET A 64 -8.23 -4.09 7.15
N ASP A 65 -8.96 -3.07 7.59
CA ASP A 65 -10.30 -3.26 8.18
C ASP A 65 -11.32 -3.79 7.16
N LEU A 66 -11.03 -3.67 5.89
CA LEU A 66 -11.86 -4.30 4.85
C LEU A 66 -11.78 -5.83 4.89
N ARG A 67 -10.68 -6.35 5.43
CA ARG A 67 -10.43 -7.80 5.58
C ARG A 67 -10.51 -8.55 4.25
N LEU A 68 -10.01 -7.90 3.21
CA LEU A 68 -10.01 -8.46 1.86
C LEU A 68 -8.60 -8.44 1.30
N PRO A 69 -8.26 -9.39 0.45
CA PRO A 69 -6.93 -9.39 -0.17
C PRO A 69 -6.79 -8.23 -1.15
N VAL A 70 -5.57 -7.74 -1.25
CA VAL A 70 -5.18 -6.76 -2.26
C VAL A 70 -4.45 -7.52 -3.36
N SER A 71 -4.95 -7.47 -4.57
CA SER A 71 -4.21 -7.96 -5.72
C SER A 71 -3.51 -6.79 -6.40
N VAL A 72 -2.30 -7.03 -6.87
CA VAL A 72 -1.48 -6.00 -7.50
C VAL A 72 -0.85 -6.54 -8.76
N GLN A 73 -0.86 -5.71 -9.81
CA GLN A 73 -0.21 -6.03 -11.06
C GLN A 73 0.76 -4.90 -11.38
N MET A 74 2.05 -5.22 -11.48
CA MET A 74 3.06 -4.22 -11.83
C MET A 74 2.91 -3.82 -13.29
N ARG A 75 2.98 -2.51 -13.54
CA ARG A 75 2.88 -1.96 -14.89
C ARG A 75 4.22 -1.44 -15.39
N ALA A 76 4.95 -0.70 -14.55
CA ALA A 76 6.22 -0.13 -14.94
C ALA A 76 7.03 0.26 -13.72
N VAL A 77 8.34 0.27 -13.87
CA VAL A 77 9.27 0.82 -12.90
C VAL A 77 10.19 1.77 -13.66
N VAL A 78 10.25 3.02 -13.22
CA VAL A 78 11.11 4.02 -13.82
C VAL A 78 12.16 4.43 -12.81
N LEU A 79 13.41 4.12 -13.10
CA LEU A 79 14.53 4.38 -12.20
C LEU A 79 15.20 5.71 -12.50
N ALA A 80 15.51 6.47 -11.44
CA ALA A 80 16.27 7.71 -11.56
C ALA A 80 17.25 7.78 -10.38
N GLY A 81 18.41 7.12 -10.53
CA GLY A 81 19.41 7.05 -9.47
C GLY A 81 18.87 6.31 -8.23
N ALA A 82 18.82 7.00 -7.11
CA ALA A 82 18.39 6.43 -5.84
C ALA A 82 16.86 6.52 -5.64
N VAL A 83 16.12 6.94 -6.65
CA VAL A 83 14.66 7.09 -6.60
C VAL A 83 14.05 6.32 -7.76
N ALA A 84 12.90 5.72 -7.54
CA ALA A 84 12.17 5.04 -8.61
C ALA A 84 10.67 5.34 -8.48
N LEU A 85 10.01 5.39 -9.62
CA LEU A 85 8.56 5.46 -9.71
C LEU A 85 8.05 4.08 -10.09
N VAL A 86 7.16 3.53 -9.26
CA VAL A 86 6.54 2.24 -9.51
C VAL A 86 5.08 2.46 -9.87
N LEU A 87 4.68 2.02 -11.04
CA LEU A 87 3.29 2.10 -11.50
C LEU A 87 2.67 0.70 -11.40
N SER A 88 1.48 0.63 -10.83
CA SER A 88 0.81 -0.63 -10.58
C SER A 88 -0.69 -0.48 -10.72
N GLN A 89 -1.37 -1.60 -10.89
CA GLN A 89 -2.84 -1.66 -10.83
C GLN A 89 -3.20 -2.49 -9.61
N ARG A 90 -4.05 -1.95 -8.75
CA ARG A 90 -4.44 -2.58 -7.49
C ARG A 90 -5.94 -2.80 -7.46
N HIS A 91 -6.36 -3.95 -6.89
CA HIS A 91 -7.76 -4.31 -6.75
C HIS A 91 -8.04 -4.86 -5.36
N ILE A 92 -9.18 -4.48 -4.80
CA ILE A 92 -9.70 -5.06 -3.57
C ILE A 92 -11.14 -5.45 -3.88
N ILE A 93 -11.41 -6.75 -3.97
CA ILE A 93 -12.71 -7.26 -4.41
C ILE A 93 -13.18 -8.33 -3.44
N GLY A 94 -14.44 -8.26 -3.04
CA GLY A 94 -15.06 -9.25 -2.19
C GLY A 94 -16.24 -8.69 -1.43
N THR A 95 -16.62 -9.36 -0.34
CA THR A 95 -17.64 -8.87 0.58
C THR A 95 -16.94 -8.39 1.84
N GLY A 96 -17.13 -7.12 2.17
CA GLY A 96 -16.54 -6.53 3.36
C GLY A 96 -17.20 -7.02 4.65
N PRO A 97 -16.63 -6.65 5.80
CA PRO A 97 -17.16 -7.07 7.10
C PRO A 97 -18.56 -6.54 7.39
N ASP A 98 -19.00 -5.49 6.70
CA ASP A 98 -20.35 -4.90 6.84
C ASP A 98 -21.35 -5.53 5.90
N CYS A 99 -21.06 -6.67 5.29
CA CYS A 99 -21.90 -7.36 4.31
C CYS A 99 -22.07 -6.60 2.99
N GLU A 100 -21.32 -5.51 2.80
CA GLU A 100 -21.36 -4.74 1.57
C GLU A 100 -20.39 -5.30 0.54
N PRO A 101 -20.77 -5.34 -0.72
CA PRO A 101 -19.80 -5.69 -1.77
C PRO A 101 -18.75 -4.59 -1.89
N VAL A 102 -17.50 -5.00 -2.00
CA VAL A 102 -16.36 -4.11 -2.20
C VAL A 102 -15.77 -4.43 -3.56
N GLN A 103 -15.62 -3.41 -4.39
CA GLN A 103 -15.01 -3.55 -5.70
C GLN A 103 -14.19 -2.29 -5.98
N LEU A 104 -13.04 -2.21 -5.34
CA LEU A 104 -12.14 -1.07 -5.45
C LEU A 104 -11.02 -1.37 -6.40
N SER A 105 -10.64 -0.39 -7.20
CA SER A 105 -9.47 -0.48 -8.05
C SER A 105 -8.78 0.87 -8.14
N GLY A 106 -7.50 0.86 -8.41
CA GLY A 106 -6.73 2.08 -8.56
C GLY A 106 -5.46 1.87 -9.34
N ALA A 107 -5.12 2.87 -10.14
CA ALA A 107 -3.84 2.95 -10.81
C ALA A 107 -2.84 3.53 -9.81
N GLY A 108 -2.11 2.67 -9.14
CA GLY A 108 -1.17 3.06 -8.09
C GLY A 108 0.08 3.71 -8.66
N ALA A 109 0.53 4.76 -7.99
CA ALA A 109 1.80 5.42 -8.29
C ALA A 109 2.58 5.56 -7.00
N THR A 110 3.76 4.97 -6.96
CA THR A 110 4.56 4.88 -5.73
C THR A 110 5.97 5.38 -5.99
N VAL A 111 6.41 6.35 -5.19
CA VAL A 111 7.80 6.81 -5.22
C VAL A 111 8.55 6.07 -4.14
N VAL A 112 9.59 5.35 -4.52
CA VAL A 112 10.45 4.63 -3.59
C VAL A 112 11.86 5.19 -3.64
N ARG A 113 12.56 5.12 -2.52
CA ARG A 113 13.91 5.66 -2.37
C ARG A 113 14.83 4.59 -1.83
N ARG A 114 16.02 4.48 -2.45
CA ARG A 114 17.05 3.57 -1.94
C ARG A 114 17.56 4.07 -0.59
N GLN A 115 17.65 3.16 0.36
CA GLN A 115 18.13 3.44 1.71
C GLN A 115 19.64 3.24 1.80
N GLN A 116 20.26 3.88 2.76
CA GLN A 116 21.73 3.82 2.94
C GLN A 116 22.25 2.40 3.10
N GLY A 117 21.55 1.57 3.83
CA GLY A 117 21.97 0.18 4.06
C GLY A 117 21.57 -0.78 2.93
N GLY A 118 21.09 -0.26 1.82
CA GLY A 118 20.46 -1.04 0.76
C GLY A 118 18.97 -1.19 1.01
N GLY A 119 18.28 -1.74 0.04
CA GLY A 119 16.83 -1.84 0.10
C GLY A 119 16.13 -0.55 -0.30
N TRP A 120 14.83 -0.64 -0.47
CA TRP A 120 13.99 0.47 -0.94
C TRP A 120 12.85 0.69 0.02
N ARG A 121 12.50 1.95 0.26
CA ARG A 121 11.35 2.32 1.07
C ARG A 121 10.50 3.34 0.34
N ILE A 122 9.23 3.37 0.70
CA ILE A 122 8.24 4.21 0.06
C ILE A 122 8.25 5.60 0.67
N ALA A 123 8.37 6.62 -0.17
CA ALA A 123 8.27 8.02 0.22
C ALA A 123 6.86 8.55 -0.04
N VAL A 124 6.25 8.19 -1.16
CA VAL A 124 4.89 8.59 -1.53
C VAL A 124 4.18 7.37 -2.11
N ASP A 125 3.00 7.09 -1.61
CA ASP A 125 2.21 5.95 -2.08
C ASP A 125 0.78 6.39 -2.41
N ALA A 126 0.50 6.56 -3.69
CA ALA A 126 -0.83 6.87 -4.15
C ALA A 126 -1.53 5.58 -4.58
N TRP A 127 -2.45 5.09 -3.76
CA TRP A 127 -3.27 3.93 -4.09
C TRP A 127 -4.33 4.29 -5.11
N HIS A 128 -4.87 5.51 -5.00
CA HIS A 128 -5.80 6.09 -5.97
C HIS A 128 -7.03 5.21 -6.20
N LEU A 129 -7.58 4.68 -5.11
CA LEU A 129 -8.69 3.74 -5.16
C LEU A 129 -10.03 4.43 -5.44
N SER A 130 -10.87 3.76 -6.20
CA SER A 130 -12.24 4.19 -6.43
C SER A 130 -13.12 2.97 -6.69
N GLY A 131 -14.41 3.15 -6.59
CA GLY A 131 -15.37 2.11 -6.89
C GLY A 131 -16.35 1.85 -5.74
N PRO A 132 -17.30 0.92 -5.95
CA PRO A 132 -18.28 0.56 -4.93
C PRO A 132 -17.65 -0.02 -3.68
N GLY A 133 -18.12 0.39 -2.52
CA GLY A 133 -17.61 -0.03 -1.23
C GLY A 133 -16.68 0.96 -0.59
N ALA A 134 -16.31 2.05 -1.30
CA ALA A 134 -15.48 3.11 -0.75
C ALA A 134 -16.33 3.98 0.18
N GLY A 135 -16.17 3.84 1.47
CA GLY A 135 -16.86 4.67 2.45
C GLY A 135 -18.32 4.30 2.72
N GLN A 136 -18.76 3.15 2.27
CA GLN A 136 -20.11 2.64 2.52
C GLN A 136 -20.07 1.53 3.56
N ALA A 137 -20.85 1.64 4.59
CA ALA A 137 -20.93 0.64 5.64
C ALA A 137 -22.40 0.34 5.93
N GLN A 138 -22.92 -0.68 5.27
CA GLN A 138 -24.30 -1.12 5.44
C GLN A 138 -24.38 -2.63 5.39
N CYS A 139 -25.13 -3.19 6.30
CA CYS A 139 -25.29 -4.64 6.34
C CYS A 139 -26.73 -4.98 6.75
#